data_917bd6cbb0c9b4ee2fbca028ad159445
#
_entry.id   917bd6cbb0c9b4ee2fbca028ad159445
#
_cell.length_a   1.000
_cell.length_b   1.000
_cell.length_c   1.000
_cell.angle_alpha   90.00
_cell.angle_beta   90.00
_cell.angle_gamma   90.00
#
_symmetry.space_group_name_H-M   'P 1'
#
loop_
_entity.id
_entity.type
_entity.pdbx_description
1 polymer ?
#
loop_
_entity_poly.entity_id
_entity_poly.type
_entity_poly.pdbx_seq_one_letter_code
_entity_poly.pdbx_strand_id
1 'polypeptide(L)'
;HGSDLPRSKEFCYDEGLHVPLIISLPGSMKSVKSGTVREDLVSLIDVAGTSLALTNQKIPNSMDTKNVFDENYKRQFVFSALDRSANVIDRVRSAMGDRYHYIRNYKLDRPLFNYGHREMMAIDYPDSKYGYFAKIRSMYESGLLNEIQAAPFGDRVPEELYDLQNDPNETINLALDGDHRDELLIMR
;
A
#
# COMPACT_ATOMS: atom_id res chain seq x y z
N HIS A 1 1.62 -7.85 -7.05
CA HIS A 1 0.94 -7.24 -8.18
C HIS A 1 -0.56 -7.33 -7.94
N GLY A 2 -1.16 -6.26 -7.44
CA GLY A 2 -2.54 -6.25 -6.96
C GLY A 2 -3.53 -6.83 -7.96
N SER A 3 -4.60 -7.37 -7.41
CA SER A 3 -5.79 -7.74 -8.14
C SER A 3 -6.45 -6.49 -8.75
N ASP A 4 -7.49 -6.69 -9.55
CA ASP A 4 -8.27 -5.58 -10.11
C ASP A 4 -9.23 -4.96 -9.07
N LEU A 5 -8.74 -4.74 -7.83
CA LEU A 5 -9.45 -4.01 -6.80
C LEU A 5 -9.32 -2.49 -7.04
N PRO A 6 -10.31 -1.69 -6.62
CA PRO A 6 -10.33 -0.25 -6.87
C PRO A 6 -9.08 0.48 -6.38
N ARG A 7 -8.60 0.21 -5.16
CA ARG A 7 -7.41 0.84 -4.57
C ARG A 7 -6.18 -0.08 -4.58
N SER A 8 -6.07 -0.94 -5.60
CA SER A 8 -4.99 -1.90 -5.75
C SER A 8 -3.66 -1.23 -6.14
N LYS A 9 -2.88 -1.87 -6.98
CA LYS A 9 -1.63 -1.34 -7.54
C LYS A 9 -1.76 0.14 -7.94
N GLU A 10 -0.76 0.93 -7.59
CA GLU A 10 -0.63 2.38 -7.81
C GLU A 10 -1.22 3.27 -6.71
N PHE A 11 -1.89 2.69 -5.71
CA PHE A 11 -2.37 3.43 -4.55
C PHE A 11 -1.60 3.02 -3.30
N CYS A 12 -1.42 3.98 -2.36
CA CYS A 12 -0.74 3.73 -1.09
C CYS A 12 -1.72 3.21 -0.02
N TYR A 13 -2.57 2.25 -0.36
CA TYR A 13 -3.44 1.52 0.57
C TYR A 13 -2.99 0.08 0.69
N ASP A 14 -3.40 -0.63 1.74
CA ASP A 14 -2.99 -2.01 1.99
C ASP A 14 -3.29 -2.93 0.80
N GLU A 15 -4.43 -2.76 0.14
CA GLU A 15 -4.80 -3.48 -1.10
C GLU A 15 -3.71 -3.41 -2.19
N GLY A 16 -2.99 -2.29 -2.25
CA GLY A 16 -1.92 -2.05 -3.23
C GLY A 16 -0.52 -2.37 -2.74
N LEU A 17 -0.31 -2.39 -1.43
CA LEU A 17 0.99 -2.51 -0.79
C LEU A 17 1.28 -3.91 -0.25
N HIS A 18 0.26 -4.61 0.22
CA HIS A 18 0.37 -5.94 0.83
C HIS A 18 0.51 -7.01 -0.26
N VAL A 19 1.74 -7.22 -0.69
CA VAL A 19 2.06 -8.21 -1.74
C VAL A 19 2.62 -9.48 -1.13
N PRO A 20 2.30 -10.67 -1.68
CA PRO A 20 2.87 -11.93 -1.22
C PRO A 20 4.39 -11.96 -1.35
N LEU A 21 5.11 -12.38 -0.31
CA LEU A 21 6.52 -12.69 -0.33
C LEU A 21 6.73 -14.14 0.09
N ILE A 22 7.15 -14.98 -0.86
CA ILE A 22 7.41 -16.40 -0.64
C ILE A 22 8.89 -16.66 -0.89
N ILE A 23 9.60 -17.19 0.12
CA ILE A 23 11.02 -17.51 0.02
C ILE A 23 11.18 -19.02 0.20
N SER A 24 11.76 -19.67 -0.81
CA SER A 24 12.15 -21.08 -0.74
C SER A 24 13.67 -21.17 -0.60
N LEU A 25 14.12 -21.83 0.46
CA LEU A 25 15.55 -22.04 0.71
C LEU A 25 15.94 -23.49 0.39
N PRO A 26 17.16 -23.70 -0.13
CA PRO A 26 17.68 -25.07 -0.33
C PRO A 26 17.82 -25.79 1.02
N GLY A 27 17.64 -27.10 1.03
CA GLY A 27 17.66 -27.92 2.26
C GLY A 27 18.99 -27.87 3.07
N SER A 28 20.07 -27.37 2.46
CA SER A 28 21.34 -27.08 3.14
C SER A 28 21.28 -25.85 4.05
N MET A 29 20.34 -24.92 3.83
CA MET A 29 20.12 -23.73 4.64
C MET A 29 19.03 -24.02 5.69
N LYS A 30 19.40 -24.68 6.78
CA LYS A 30 18.44 -25.15 7.83
C LYS A 30 18.04 -24.09 8.85
N SER A 31 18.37 -22.82 8.65
CA SER A 31 18.12 -21.74 9.62
C SER A 31 16.62 -21.40 9.79
N VAL A 32 15.78 -21.78 8.84
CA VAL A 32 14.34 -21.50 8.89
C VAL A 32 13.56 -22.79 8.69
N LYS A 33 12.56 -23.04 9.55
CA LYS A 33 11.65 -24.17 9.42
C LYS A 33 10.78 -23.98 8.17
N SER A 34 10.73 -24.98 7.31
CA SER A 34 9.83 -24.97 6.14
C SER A 34 8.36 -24.86 6.56
N GLY A 35 7.57 -24.12 5.80
CA GLY A 35 6.16 -23.89 6.08
C GLY A 35 5.89 -22.84 7.18
N THR A 36 6.89 -22.08 7.60
CA THR A 36 6.69 -20.95 8.51
C THR A 36 5.99 -19.81 7.78
N VAL A 37 4.93 -19.27 8.40
CA VAL A 37 4.29 -18.00 8.01
C VAL A 37 4.76 -16.94 9.00
N ARG A 38 5.05 -15.74 8.49
CA ARG A 38 5.45 -14.58 9.30
C ARG A 38 4.45 -13.45 9.09
N GLU A 39 4.12 -12.79 10.19
CA GLU A 39 3.15 -11.68 10.24
C GLU A 39 3.85 -10.31 10.47
N ASP A 40 5.17 -10.31 10.64
CA ASP A 40 5.92 -9.10 10.88
C ASP A 40 6.09 -8.25 9.59
N LEU A 41 6.22 -6.94 9.77
CA LEU A 41 6.39 -6.01 8.67
C LEU A 41 7.67 -6.27 7.88
N VAL A 42 7.54 -6.45 6.58
CA VAL A 42 8.66 -6.63 5.64
C VAL A 42 8.56 -5.58 4.53
N SER A 43 9.65 -4.86 4.30
CA SER A 43 9.75 -3.97 3.15
C SER A 43 10.38 -4.71 1.96
N LEU A 44 9.90 -4.43 0.73
CA LEU A 44 10.50 -5.03 -0.48
C LEU A 44 11.98 -4.72 -0.65
N ILE A 45 12.49 -3.63 -0.08
CA ILE A 45 13.94 -3.33 -0.07
C ILE A 45 14.74 -4.41 0.67
N ASP A 46 14.12 -5.14 1.62
CA ASP A 46 14.77 -6.18 2.40
C ASP A 46 15.05 -7.46 1.59
N VAL A 47 14.41 -7.61 0.44
CA VAL A 47 14.75 -8.69 -0.51
C VAL A 47 16.20 -8.57 -0.96
N ALA A 48 16.69 -7.34 -1.21
CA ALA A 48 18.08 -7.11 -1.61
C ALA A 48 19.08 -7.48 -0.49
N GLY A 49 18.83 -7.00 0.74
CA GLY A 49 19.68 -7.34 1.90
C GLY A 49 19.67 -8.83 2.23
N THR A 50 18.50 -9.45 2.14
CA THR A 50 18.35 -10.90 2.33
C THR A 50 19.13 -11.68 1.28
N SER A 51 19.07 -11.28 0.02
CA SER A 51 19.80 -11.93 -1.08
C SER A 51 21.33 -11.82 -0.87
N LEU A 52 21.83 -10.66 -0.46
CA LEU A 52 23.24 -10.48 -0.12
C LEU A 52 23.67 -11.39 1.05
N ALA A 53 22.88 -11.42 2.12
CA ALA A 53 23.17 -12.26 3.29
C ALA A 53 23.15 -13.76 2.94
N LEU A 54 22.19 -14.23 2.15
CA LEU A 54 22.12 -15.63 1.71
C LEU A 54 23.31 -16.04 0.82
N THR A 55 23.97 -15.09 0.16
CA THR A 55 25.18 -15.31 -0.63
C THR A 55 26.46 -14.98 0.12
N ASN A 56 26.40 -14.84 1.44
CA ASN A 56 27.52 -14.46 2.31
C ASN A 56 28.20 -13.14 1.90
N GLN A 57 27.43 -12.22 1.31
CA GLN A 57 27.90 -10.88 0.99
C GLN A 57 27.51 -9.90 2.10
N LYS A 58 28.41 -8.96 2.39
CA LYS A 58 28.13 -7.88 3.35
C LYS A 58 27.10 -6.91 2.76
N ILE A 59 26.09 -6.57 3.55
CA ILE A 59 25.15 -5.50 3.21
C ILE A 59 25.91 -4.16 3.31
N PRO A 60 25.97 -3.35 2.23
CA PRO A 60 26.61 -2.04 2.27
C PRO A 60 25.90 -1.09 3.24
N ASN A 61 26.65 -0.29 3.97
CA ASN A 61 26.07 0.70 4.92
C ASN A 61 25.23 1.79 4.24
N SER A 62 25.37 1.97 2.93
CA SER A 62 24.57 2.91 2.13
C SER A 62 23.20 2.37 1.74
N MET A 63 22.90 1.11 2.02
CA MET A 63 21.62 0.49 1.72
C MET A 63 20.76 0.42 2.98
N ASP A 64 19.57 1.01 2.94
CA ASP A 64 18.55 0.87 4.00
C ASP A 64 17.77 -0.45 3.80
N THR A 65 18.46 -1.57 3.94
CA THR A 65 17.91 -2.91 3.78
C THR A 65 18.35 -3.81 4.94
N LYS A 66 17.55 -4.80 5.25
CA LYS A 66 17.83 -5.77 6.32
C LYS A 66 17.73 -7.19 5.76
N ASN A 67 18.36 -8.14 6.45
CA ASN A 67 18.16 -9.55 6.19
C ASN A 67 16.93 -10.03 6.96
N VAL A 68 15.89 -10.49 6.27
CA VAL A 68 14.65 -10.97 6.91
C VAL A 68 14.85 -12.24 7.74
N PHE A 69 15.98 -12.95 7.56
CA PHE A 69 16.32 -14.14 8.36
C PHE A 69 17.22 -13.82 9.57
N ASP A 70 17.57 -12.56 9.79
CA ASP A 70 18.25 -12.15 11.03
C ASP A 70 17.31 -12.35 12.21
N GLU A 71 17.82 -12.93 13.32
CA GLU A 71 17.03 -13.16 14.53
C GLU A 71 16.53 -11.86 15.20
N ASN A 72 17.23 -10.76 14.95
CA ASN A 72 16.85 -9.42 15.42
C ASN A 72 16.10 -8.61 14.35
N TYR A 73 15.68 -9.26 13.25
CA TYR A 73 14.93 -8.54 12.22
C TYR A 73 13.65 -7.94 12.80
N LYS A 74 13.54 -6.63 12.69
CA LYS A 74 12.33 -5.88 13.03
C LYS A 74 12.27 -4.60 12.21
N ARG A 75 11.11 -4.31 11.68
CA ARG A 75 10.73 -2.98 11.18
C ARG A 75 9.60 -2.44 12.02
N GLN A 76 9.77 -1.22 12.52
CA GLN A 76 8.70 -0.51 13.21
C GLN A 76 7.69 0.03 12.21
N PHE A 77 8.20 0.50 11.06
CA PHE A 77 7.39 1.02 9.96
C PHE A 77 7.92 0.52 8.62
N VAL A 78 7.00 0.39 7.68
CA VAL A 78 7.29 0.33 6.24
C VAL A 78 6.73 1.57 5.56
N PHE A 79 7.46 2.10 4.58
CA PHE A 79 7.11 3.35 3.92
C PHE A 79 6.81 3.11 2.45
N SER A 80 5.83 3.86 1.93
CA SER A 80 5.47 3.83 0.53
C SER A 80 5.27 5.25 -0.02
N ALA A 81 5.44 5.40 -1.31
CA ALA A 81 5.36 6.68 -1.98
C ALA A 81 4.76 6.54 -3.38
N LEU A 82 3.97 7.53 -3.74
CA LEU A 82 3.48 7.72 -5.10
C LEU A 82 3.74 9.18 -5.50
N ASP A 83 4.50 9.41 -6.56
CA ASP A 83 4.70 10.73 -7.16
C ASP A 83 4.06 10.83 -8.55
N ARG A 84 3.87 9.68 -9.21
CA ARG A 84 3.25 9.61 -10.53
C ARG A 84 2.74 8.20 -10.82
N SER A 85 1.56 8.13 -11.42
CA SER A 85 1.03 6.92 -12.02
C SER A 85 0.65 7.21 -13.46
N ALA A 86 1.35 6.59 -14.42
CA ALA A 86 1.22 6.88 -15.86
C ALA A 86 1.26 8.39 -16.16
N ASN A 87 0.15 8.98 -16.62
CA ASN A 87 0.05 10.39 -16.96
C ASN A 87 -0.43 11.26 -15.77
N VAL A 88 -0.79 10.65 -14.66
CA VAL A 88 -1.27 11.36 -13.47
C VAL A 88 -0.10 11.68 -12.56
N ILE A 89 0.17 12.98 -12.37
CA ILE A 89 1.11 13.46 -11.36
C ILE A 89 0.38 13.53 -10.03
N ASP A 90 0.91 12.85 -9.03
CA ASP A 90 0.40 12.89 -7.66
C ASP A 90 1.54 13.19 -6.68
N ARG A 91 1.28 13.18 -5.41
CA ARG A 91 2.28 13.15 -4.34
C ARG A 91 1.63 12.61 -3.08
N VAL A 92 1.92 11.35 -2.79
CA VAL A 92 1.43 10.63 -1.60
C VAL A 92 2.61 10.02 -0.87
N ARG A 93 2.54 9.98 0.43
CA ARG A 93 3.46 9.25 1.30
C ARG A 93 2.65 8.45 2.28
N SER A 94 3.11 7.24 2.59
CA SER A 94 2.49 6.46 3.64
C SER A 94 3.52 5.82 4.57
N ALA A 95 3.10 5.62 5.80
CA ALA A 95 3.80 4.87 6.83
C ALA A 95 2.85 3.83 7.41
N MET A 96 3.23 2.57 7.36
CA MET A 96 2.46 1.47 7.92
C MET A 96 3.23 0.86 9.09
N GLY A 97 2.62 0.82 10.26
CA GLY A 97 3.06 0.12 11.44
C GLY A 97 2.32 -1.20 11.64
N ASP A 98 2.53 -1.86 12.78
CA ASP A 98 1.89 -3.14 13.09
C ASP A 98 0.36 -3.06 13.16
N ARG A 99 -0.19 -1.90 13.49
CA ARG A 99 -1.64 -1.69 13.66
C ARG A 99 -2.18 -0.55 12.81
N TYR A 100 -1.46 0.58 12.75
CA TYR A 100 -1.95 1.78 12.10
C TYR A 100 -1.27 2.01 10.76
N HIS A 101 -2.05 2.49 9.81
CA HIS A 101 -1.58 2.97 8.53
C HIS A 101 -1.90 4.45 8.36
N TYR A 102 -0.86 5.26 8.18
CA TYR A 102 -0.97 6.70 7.93
C TYR A 102 -0.68 7.02 6.48
N ILE A 103 -1.51 7.88 5.87
CA ILE A 103 -1.35 8.36 4.50
C ILE A 103 -1.37 9.88 4.48
N ARG A 104 -0.37 10.47 3.85
CA ARG A 104 -0.27 11.91 3.61
C ARG A 104 -0.48 12.23 2.15
N ASN A 105 -1.53 12.99 1.85
CA ASN A 105 -1.86 13.49 0.52
C ASN A 105 -1.38 14.95 0.39
N TYR A 106 -0.58 15.24 -0.63
CA TYR A 106 -0.05 16.59 -0.87
C TYR A 106 -0.79 17.32 -2.00
N LYS A 107 -1.49 16.59 -2.87
CA LYS A 107 -2.29 17.15 -3.96
C LYS A 107 -3.77 16.94 -3.66
N LEU A 108 -4.42 18.01 -3.16
CA LEU A 108 -5.82 17.98 -2.74
C LEU A 108 -6.77 18.54 -3.82
N ASP A 109 -6.21 19.01 -4.93
CA ASP A 109 -6.93 19.61 -6.06
C ASP A 109 -7.58 18.57 -6.99
N ARG A 110 -7.58 17.32 -6.59
CA ARG A 110 -8.09 16.19 -7.39
C ARG A 110 -8.56 15.05 -6.51
N PRO A 111 -9.57 14.24 -6.93
CA PRO A 111 -9.97 13.04 -6.22
C PRO A 111 -8.87 11.96 -6.28
N LEU A 112 -9.03 10.92 -5.46
CA LEU A 112 -8.16 9.74 -5.53
C LEU A 112 -8.30 9.04 -6.90
N PHE A 113 -9.56 8.82 -7.33
CA PHE A 113 -9.87 8.26 -8.65
C PHE A 113 -10.04 9.40 -9.65
N ASN A 114 -8.92 9.91 -10.16
CA ASN A 114 -8.93 10.89 -11.23
C ASN A 114 -8.71 10.22 -12.60
N TYR A 115 -8.88 10.98 -13.69
CA TYR A 115 -8.66 10.49 -15.05
C TYR A 115 -7.17 10.20 -15.29
N GLY A 116 -6.77 8.96 -15.05
CA GLY A 116 -5.45 8.45 -15.35
C GLY A 116 -5.45 7.52 -16.56
N HIS A 117 -4.29 6.95 -16.85
CA HIS A 117 -4.12 6.04 -17.98
C HIS A 117 -5.12 4.87 -17.98
N ARG A 118 -5.43 4.33 -16.80
CA ARG A 118 -6.39 3.20 -16.68
C ARG A 118 -7.80 3.59 -17.08
N GLU A 119 -8.25 4.78 -16.72
CA GLU A 119 -9.59 5.26 -17.10
C GLU A 119 -9.68 5.55 -18.59
N MET A 120 -8.66 6.17 -19.16
CA MET A 120 -8.60 6.36 -20.61
C MET A 120 -8.66 5.02 -21.34
N MET A 121 -7.90 4.04 -20.90
CA MET A 121 -7.94 2.68 -21.47
C MET A 121 -9.29 1.99 -21.25
N ALA A 122 -9.98 2.28 -20.14
CA ALA A 122 -11.31 1.72 -19.88
C ALA A 122 -12.39 2.32 -20.78
N ILE A 123 -12.27 3.60 -21.12
CA ILE A 123 -13.18 4.29 -22.05
C ILE A 123 -12.97 3.78 -23.48
N ASP A 124 -11.70 3.70 -23.92
CA ASP A 124 -11.36 3.29 -25.28
C ASP A 124 -11.57 1.78 -25.50
N TYR A 125 -11.45 0.98 -24.46
CA TYR A 125 -11.51 -0.48 -24.49
C TYR A 125 -12.39 -1.02 -23.33
N PRO A 126 -13.72 -0.86 -23.39
CA PRO A 126 -14.63 -1.20 -22.27
C PRO A 126 -14.62 -2.68 -21.89
N ASP A 127 -14.30 -3.56 -22.85
CA ASP A 127 -14.18 -5.00 -22.62
C ASP A 127 -12.79 -5.43 -22.10
N SER A 128 -11.90 -4.48 -21.90
CA SER A 128 -10.58 -4.73 -21.31
C SER A 128 -10.65 -4.95 -19.81
N LYS A 129 -9.55 -5.43 -19.23
CA LYS A 129 -9.39 -5.55 -17.77
C LYS A 129 -9.57 -4.23 -17.00
N TYR A 130 -9.62 -3.09 -17.66
CA TYR A 130 -9.83 -1.77 -17.07
C TYR A 130 -11.30 -1.30 -17.15
N GLY A 131 -12.17 -2.02 -17.84
CA GLY A 131 -13.58 -1.67 -18.02
C GLY A 131 -14.35 -1.50 -16.70
N TYR A 132 -13.89 -2.12 -15.61
CA TYR A 132 -14.48 -1.94 -14.30
C TYR A 132 -14.36 -0.50 -13.77
N PHE A 133 -13.28 0.24 -14.08
CA PHE A 133 -13.16 1.64 -13.69
C PHE A 133 -14.21 2.52 -14.34
N ALA A 134 -14.48 2.32 -15.63
CA ALA A 134 -15.54 3.02 -16.33
C ALA A 134 -16.92 2.70 -15.73
N LYS A 135 -17.14 1.43 -15.36
CA LYS A 135 -18.39 0.99 -14.72
C LYS A 135 -18.58 1.62 -13.33
N ILE A 136 -17.55 1.60 -12.48
CA ILE A 136 -17.63 2.21 -11.14
C ILE A 136 -17.88 3.72 -11.25
N ARG A 137 -17.23 4.41 -12.17
CA ARG A 137 -17.45 5.83 -12.43
C ARG A 137 -18.91 6.09 -12.86
N SER A 138 -19.43 5.33 -13.82
CA SER A 138 -20.84 5.45 -14.24
C SER A 138 -21.81 5.23 -13.06
N MET A 139 -21.49 4.30 -12.16
CA MET A 139 -22.29 4.08 -10.95
C MET A 139 -22.19 5.27 -9.98
N TYR A 140 -21.00 5.87 -9.83
CA TYR A 140 -20.82 7.09 -9.04
C TYR A 140 -21.65 8.25 -9.60
N GLU A 141 -21.52 8.54 -10.89
CA GLU A 141 -22.24 9.60 -11.58
C GLU A 141 -23.76 9.41 -11.53
N SER A 142 -24.22 8.17 -11.44
CA SER A 142 -25.65 7.80 -11.31
C SER A 142 -26.13 7.75 -9.85
N GLY A 143 -25.27 8.04 -8.85
CA GLY A 143 -25.62 7.99 -7.44
C GLY A 143 -25.92 6.58 -6.92
N LEU A 144 -25.38 5.54 -7.54
CA LEU A 144 -25.61 4.14 -7.19
C LEU A 144 -24.58 3.58 -6.18
N LEU A 145 -23.56 4.34 -5.82
CA LEU A 145 -22.57 3.95 -4.83
C LEU A 145 -22.98 4.42 -3.44
N ASN A 146 -22.66 3.62 -2.42
CA ASN A 146 -22.75 4.08 -1.03
C ASN A 146 -21.60 5.07 -0.71
N GLU A 147 -21.63 5.69 0.47
CA GLU A 147 -20.66 6.71 0.88
C GLU A 147 -19.21 6.21 0.84
N ILE A 148 -18.93 4.99 1.32
CA ILE A 148 -17.60 4.38 1.32
C ILE A 148 -17.11 4.15 -0.11
N GLN A 149 -17.97 3.64 -0.99
CA GLN A 149 -17.63 3.38 -2.38
C GLN A 149 -17.45 4.68 -3.18
N ALA A 150 -18.16 5.75 -2.82
CA ALA A 150 -18.11 7.05 -3.48
C ALA A 150 -16.92 7.90 -3.01
N ALA A 151 -16.41 7.69 -1.79
CA ALA A 151 -15.34 8.49 -1.19
C ALA A 151 -14.12 8.70 -2.09
N PRO A 152 -13.61 7.70 -2.83
CA PRO A 152 -12.46 7.89 -3.73
C PRO A 152 -12.69 8.87 -4.90
N PHE A 153 -13.94 9.20 -5.21
CA PHE A 153 -14.31 10.16 -6.25
C PHE A 153 -14.54 11.57 -5.70
N GLY A 154 -14.65 11.71 -4.39
CA GLY A 154 -14.89 12.97 -3.70
C GLY A 154 -13.64 13.78 -3.43
N ASP A 155 -13.80 14.80 -2.59
CA ASP A 155 -12.72 15.67 -2.16
C ASP A 155 -11.67 14.89 -1.37
N ARG A 156 -10.41 15.08 -1.73
CA ARG A 156 -9.30 14.41 -1.09
C ARG A 156 -8.91 15.12 0.21
N VAL A 157 -8.71 14.33 1.26
CA VAL A 157 -8.26 14.83 2.55
C VAL A 157 -6.73 14.85 2.65
N PRO A 158 -6.13 15.80 3.43
CA PRO A 158 -4.69 15.90 3.54
C PRO A 158 -4.04 14.74 4.29
N GLU A 159 -4.76 14.15 5.23
CA GLU A 159 -4.26 13.08 6.10
C GLU A 159 -5.32 12.00 6.28
N GLU A 160 -4.85 10.77 6.29
CA GLU A 160 -5.67 9.60 6.57
C GLU A 160 -4.94 8.75 7.61
N LEU A 161 -5.69 8.19 8.55
CA LEU A 161 -5.21 7.24 9.55
C LEU A 161 -6.22 6.08 9.64
N TYR A 162 -5.74 4.87 9.52
CA TYR A 162 -6.56 3.67 9.57
C TYR A 162 -6.06 2.70 10.63
N ASP A 163 -6.96 2.06 11.35
CA ASP A 163 -6.68 0.98 12.29
C ASP A 163 -6.87 -0.36 11.57
N LEU A 164 -5.81 -0.91 11.02
CA LEU A 164 -5.86 -2.15 10.22
C LEU A 164 -6.37 -3.37 11.00
N GLN A 165 -6.31 -3.33 12.33
CA GLN A 165 -6.84 -4.41 13.16
C GLN A 165 -8.37 -4.42 13.21
N ASN A 166 -9.00 -3.25 13.24
CA ASN A 166 -10.45 -3.09 13.33
C ASN A 166 -11.10 -2.74 11.99
N ASP A 167 -10.33 -2.14 11.08
CA ASP A 167 -10.74 -1.73 9.73
C ASP A 167 -9.69 -2.15 8.68
N PRO A 168 -9.56 -3.45 8.41
CA PRO A 168 -8.58 -3.96 7.45
C PRO A 168 -8.82 -3.50 6.01
N ASN A 169 -9.98 -2.93 5.73
CA ASN A 169 -10.32 -2.38 4.41
C ASN A 169 -10.10 -0.87 4.31
N GLU A 170 -9.56 -0.21 5.34
CA GLU A 170 -9.24 1.22 5.33
C GLU A 170 -10.41 2.09 4.85
N THR A 171 -11.56 1.92 5.48
CA THR A 171 -12.81 2.59 5.13
C THR A 171 -13.18 3.72 6.07
N ILE A 172 -12.61 3.74 7.29
CA ILE A 172 -12.90 4.70 8.34
C ILE A 172 -11.64 5.52 8.64
N ASN A 173 -11.58 6.75 8.12
CA ASN A 173 -10.45 7.64 8.37
C ASN A 173 -10.53 8.24 9.78
N LEU A 174 -9.57 7.90 10.64
CA LEU A 174 -9.43 8.33 12.03
C LEU A 174 -8.59 9.61 12.19
N ALA A 175 -8.07 10.22 11.13
CA ALA A 175 -7.16 11.36 11.22
C ALA A 175 -7.77 12.60 11.88
N LEU A 176 -9.09 12.72 11.93
CA LEU A 176 -9.81 13.80 12.61
C LEU A 176 -10.46 13.37 13.93
N ASP A 177 -10.30 12.09 14.28
CA ASP A 177 -10.81 11.57 15.55
C ASP A 177 -9.87 11.97 16.70
N GLY A 178 -10.42 12.65 17.69
CA GLY A 178 -9.67 13.11 18.85
C GLY A 178 -9.11 11.97 19.71
N ASP A 179 -9.78 10.84 19.73
CA ASP A 179 -9.37 9.66 20.49
C ASP A 179 -8.14 8.96 19.91
N HIS A 180 -7.81 9.23 18.62
CA HIS A 180 -6.65 8.68 17.91
C HIS A 180 -5.54 9.70 17.63
N ARG A 181 -5.55 10.83 18.38
CA ARG A 181 -4.61 11.92 18.16
C ARG A 181 -3.15 11.52 18.43
N ASP A 182 -2.92 10.72 19.44
CA ASP A 182 -1.56 10.32 19.83
C ASP A 182 -0.96 9.38 18.77
N GLU A 183 -1.75 8.44 18.27
CA GLU A 183 -1.37 7.54 17.16
C GLU A 183 -1.06 8.34 15.91
N LEU A 184 -1.91 9.32 15.56
CA LEU A 184 -1.67 10.19 14.41
C LEU A 184 -0.33 10.94 14.54
N LEU A 185 0.01 11.44 15.71
CA LEU A 185 1.27 12.15 15.96
C LEU A 185 2.49 11.24 15.87
N ILE A 186 2.37 9.98 16.31
CA ILE A 186 3.44 8.98 16.21
C ILE A 186 3.69 8.60 14.74
N MET A 187 2.62 8.50 13.95
CA MET A 187 2.69 8.05 12.56
C MET A 187 3.08 9.18 11.58
N ARG A 188 2.91 10.45 11.95
CA ARG A 188 3.21 11.66 11.16
C ARG A 188 4.72 11.93 11.08
#